data_5753645b8fdcf127bdb888904450d83e
#
_entry.id   5753645b8fdcf127bdb888904450d83e
#
_cell.length_a   1.000
_cell.length_b   1.000
_cell.length_c   1.000
_cell.angle_alpha   90.00
_cell.angle_beta   90.00
_cell.angle_gamma   90.00
#
_symmetry.space_group_name_H-M   'P 1'
#
loop_
_entity.id
_entity.type
_entity.pdbx_description
1 polymer ?
#
loop_
_entity_poly.entity_id
_entity_poly.type
_entity_poly.pdbx_seq_one_letter_code
_entity_poly.pdbx_strand_id
1 'polypeptide(L)'
;MSEATLLQRRHQVMGDASPLFYDEPLELVQGEGVWLIDAAGKRYLDCYNNVPCVGHCHPRVVAAMAEQAATLNIHTRYLNERVVRYAESLTATFADPLDSLMFTCTGSEANELALRMARFATGNKGIIVSDYNYHGNTTTLAAVTTALPSSEPFSAHARAVPIPCLYHADGTPEQVADRYVAKVAEAIAELQAAGVGLAAMLIDTLFANEGIPRLPAGYLERVAKLVREAGGLLIADEVQSGFARTGDHLWGHQSHPLVPDIVTLGKPMGNGFPLAGLVTSRERVESFGRANLYFNTFGGSPVAAAVGQAVLDVIAEEDLQGNARRQGARLSAELHRLAERHSIIGDVRGQGLFFAVELVRDRTSREPAGPEARRIVNAMRQRGVLISKIGGDDNILKIRPPLPFQGEHGELFIHTLDQVLGEL
;
A
#
# COMPACT_ATOMS: atom_id res chain seq x y z
N MET A 1 -15.76 -7.20 42.31
CA MET A 1 -15.63 -7.75 40.97
C MET A 1 -14.56 -6.93 40.26
N SER A 2 -13.50 -7.55 39.74
CA SER A 2 -12.46 -6.80 38.98
C SER A 2 -13.12 -6.22 37.73
N GLU A 3 -12.83 -4.95 37.43
CA GLU A 3 -13.28 -4.34 36.17
C GLU A 3 -12.72 -5.13 34.99
N ALA A 4 -13.56 -5.34 33.96
CA ALA A 4 -13.13 -6.00 32.73
C ALA A 4 -12.04 -5.19 32.03
N THR A 5 -10.98 -5.82 31.57
CA THR A 5 -9.88 -5.16 30.83
C THR A 5 -10.39 -4.58 29.51
N LEU A 6 -9.68 -3.61 28.94
CA LEU A 6 -10.03 -3.02 27.62
C LEU A 6 -10.15 -4.10 26.54
N LEU A 7 -9.26 -5.11 26.53
CA LEU A 7 -9.31 -6.23 25.61
C LEU A 7 -10.60 -7.07 25.77
N GLN A 8 -10.99 -7.38 27.01
CA GLN A 8 -12.25 -8.09 27.29
C GLN A 8 -13.48 -7.29 26.82
N ARG A 9 -13.50 -5.99 27.12
CA ARG A 9 -14.59 -5.10 26.64
C ARG A 9 -14.65 -5.03 25.13
N ARG A 10 -13.48 -4.95 24.45
CA ARG A 10 -13.39 -4.96 22.99
C ARG A 10 -13.95 -6.27 22.41
N HIS A 11 -13.57 -7.42 22.95
CA HIS A 11 -14.09 -8.71 22.48
C HIS A 11 -15.60 -8.82 22.64
N GLN A 12 -16.19 -8.25 23.70
CA GLN A 12 -17.64 -8.26 23.89
C GLN A 12 -18.42 -7.47 22.83
N VAL A 13 -17.86 -6.39 22.27
CA VAL A 13 -18.58 -5.48 21.35
C VAL A 13 -18.10 -5.57 19.90
N MET A 14 -16.89 -6.09 19.66
CA MET A 14 -16.30 -6.21 18.32
C MET A 14 -15.99 -7.65 17.92
N GLY A 15 -16.24 -8.63 18.79
CA GLY A 15 -15.84 -10.02 18.60
C GLY A 15 -14.35 -10.27 18.86
N ASP A 16 -14.01 -11.49 19.20
CA ASP A 16 -12.65 -11.93 19.50
C ASP A 16 -11.84 -12.24 18.24
N ALA A 17 -12.49 -12.51 17.12
CA ALA A 17 -11.87 -12.77 15.83
C ALA A 17 -11.36 -11.49 15.11
N SER A 18 -11.69 -10.29 15.60
CA SER A 18 -11.19 -9.03 15.02
C SER A 18 -9.68 -8.90 15.27
N PRO A 19 -8.83 -8.86 14.20
CA PRO A 19 -7.39 -9.00 14.35
C PRO A 19 -6.74 -7.87 15.13
N LEU A 20 -5.74 -8.23 15.93
CA LEU A 20 -4.85 -7.32 16.62
C LEU A 20 -3.41 -7.62 16.21
N PHE A 21 -2.55 -6.59 16.24
CA PHE A 21 -1.12 -6.79 16.07
C PHE A 21 -0.49 -7.26 17.38
N TYR A 22 0.56 -8.06 17.25
CA TYR A 22 1.41 -8.58 18.31
C TYR A 22 0.71 -9.59 19.23
N ASP A 23 1.50 -10.46 19.82
CA ASP A 23 1.03 -11.45 20.79
C ASP A 23 0.45 -10.81 22.05
N GLU A 24 1.03 -9.66 22.44
CA GLU A 24 0.48 -8.76 23.46
C GLU A 24 0.01 -7.47 22.81
N PRO A 25 -1.30 -7.24 22.68
CA PRO A 25 -1.85 -6.04 22.07
C PRO A 25 -1.41 -4.74 22.76
N LEU A 26 -1.29 -3.66 22.00
CA LEU A 26 -0.96 -2.34 22.49
C LEU A 26 -2.21 -1.48 22.65
N GLU A 27 -2.30 -0.77 23.78
CA GLU A 27 -3.26 0.31 24.00
C GLU A 27 -2.58 1.64 23.70
N LEU A 28 -2.66 2.09 22.43
CA LEU A 28 -2.06 3.35 22.00
C LEU A 28 -3.03 4.50 22.26
N VAL A 29 -2.55 5.56 22.91
CA VAL A 29 -3.37 6.71 23.32
C VAL A 29 -2.92 8.04 22.74
N GLN A 30 -1.68 8.12 22.21
CA GLN A 30 -1.15 9.33 21.60
C GLN A 30 -0.21 9.00 20.44
N GLY A 31 -0.14 9.90 19.46
CA GLY A 31 0.83 9.86 18.37
C GLY A 31 1.42 11.24 18.12
N GLU A 32 2.72 11.29 17.79
CA GLU A 32 3.44 12.51 17.45
C GLU A 32 4.59 12.21 16.48
N GLY A 33 4.55 12.77 15.28
CA GLY A 33 5.57 12.53 14.26
C GLY A 33 5.71 11.05 13.92
N VAL A 34 6.85 10.44 14.24
CA VAL A 34 7.10 9.00 14.05
C VAL A 34 6.88 8.16 15.30
N TRP A 35 6.35 8.76 16.38
CA TRP A 35 6.20 8.12 17.66
C TRP A 35 4.74 7.83 18.02
N LEU A 36 4.54 6.67 18.64
CA LEU A 36 3.30 6.28 19.29
C LEU A 36 3.54 6.10 20.78
N ILE A 37 2.54 6.39 21.62
CA ILE A 37 2.64 6.32 23.07
C ILE A 37 1.47 5.48 23.58
N ASP A 38 1.76 4.50 24.44
CA ASP A 38 0.74 3.67 25.08
C ASP A 38 0.18 4.29 26.37
N ALA A 39 -0.84 3.65 26.92
CA ALA A 39 -1.50 4.09 28.15
C ALA A 39 -0.57 4.09 29.39
N ALA A 40 0.56 3.38 29.34
CA ALA A 40 1.59 3.39 30.40
C ALA A 40 2.64 4.49 30.19
N GLY A 41 2.54 5.28 29.10
CA GLY A 41 3.50 6.32 28.75
C GLY A 41 4.75 5.82 28.01
N LYS A 42 4.81 4.54 27.65
CA LYS A 42 5.92 3.99 26.86
C LYS A 42 5.83 4.46 25.42
N ARG A 43 6.96 4.94 24.89
CA ARG A 43 7.09 5.39 23.50
C ARG A 43 7.51 4.24 22.57
N TYR A 44 6.94 4.24 21.38
CA TYR A 44 7.24 3.29 20.33
C TYR A 44 7.59 4.03 19.05
N LEU A 45 8.74 3.73 18.46
CA LEU A 45 9.09 4.17 17.12
C LEU A 45 8.23 3.41 16.10
N ASP A 46 7.44 4.13 15.35
CA ASP A 46 6.59 3.55 14.31
C ASP A 46 7.40 3.30 13.03
N CYS A 47 7.73 2.05 12.77
CA CYS A 47 8.35 1.62 11.52
C CYS A 47 7.39 0.78 10.65
N TYR A 48 6.08 0.88 10.90
CA TYR A 48 5.09 0.07 10.19
C TYR A 48 3.99 0.89 9.49
N ASN A 49 3.41 1.90 10.15
CA ASN A 49 2.19 2.52 9.66
C ASN A 49 2.44 3.55 8.54
N ASN A 50 1.94 3.27 7.34
CA ASN A 50 2.00 4.19 6.21
C ASN A 50 0.73 5.06 6.06
N VAL A 51 -0.25 4.92 6.95
CA VAL A 51 -1.46 5.75 6.98
C VAL A 51 -1.11 7.18 7.39
N PRO A 52 -0.43 7.44 8.54
CA PRO A 52 0.03 8.77 8.90
C PRO A 52 1.34 9.11 8.16
N CYS A 53 1.28 9.23 6.83
CA CYS A 53 2.49 9.33 6.01
C CYS A 53 3.34 10.58 6.31
N VAL A 54 2.72 11.72 6.67
CA VAL A 54 3.43 12.93 7.08
C VAL A 54 3.66 13.02 8.59
N GLY A 55 3.44 11.90 9.29
CA GLY A 55 3.58 11.78 10.75
C GLY A 55 2.25 11.80 11.48
N HIS A 56 2.26 11.17 12.66
CA HIS A 56 1.10 11.17 13.55
C HIS A 56 0.76 12.58 14.03
N CYS A 57 -0.51 12.94 13.99
CA CYS A 57 -1.05 14.21 14.48
C CYS A 57 -0.31 15.45 13.95
N HIS A 58 0.08 15.43 12.66
CA HIS A 58 0.81 16.55 12.05
C HIS A 58 0.03 17.86 12.22
N PRO A 59 0.63 18.94 12.83
CA PRO A 59 -0.10 20.15 13.25
C PRO A 59 -0.88 20.82 12.11
N ARG A 60 -0.29 20.91 10.91
CA ARG A 60 -0.94 21.54 9.75
C ARG A 60 -2.15 20.75 9.27
N VAL A 61 -2.06 19.40 9.26
CA VAL A 61 -3.18 18.54 8.88
C VAL A 61 -4.32 18.65 9.87
N VAL A 62 -4.01 18.63 11.18
CA VAL A 62 -5.00 18.81 12.27
C VAL A 62 -5.66 20.18 12.19
N ALA A 63 -4.88 21.25 11.98
CA ALA A 63 -5.39 22.61 11.85
C ALA A 63 -6.33 22.77 10.64
N ALA A 64 -5.92 22.27 9.45
CA ALA A 64 -6.74 22.32 8.23
C ALA A 64 -8.08 21.58 8.41
N MET A 65 -8.04 20.40 9.05
CA MET A 65 -9.24 19.64 9.39
C MET A 65 -10.18 20.43 10.31
N ALA A 66 -9.66 20.97 11.40
CA ALA A 66 -10.45 21.69 12.40
C ALA A 66 -11.07 22.98 11.84
N GLU A 67 -10.29 23.79 11.12
CA GLU A 67 -10.75 25.02 10.49
C GLU A 67 -11.87 24.75 9.49
N GLN A 68 -11.69 23.77 8.59
CA GLN A 68 -12.71 23.47 7.58
C GLN A 68 -13.96 22.84 8.21
N ALA A 69 -13.81 21.98 9.22
CA ALA A 69 -14.94 21.40 9.94
C ALA A 69 -15.79 22.46 10.66
N ALA A 70 -15.15 23.52 11.18
CA ALA A 70 -15.85 24.65 11.78
C ALA A 70 -16.54 25.58 10.75
N THR A 71 -16.19 25.48 9.47
CA THR A 71 -16.73 26.35 8.42
C THR A 71 -17.86 25.68 7.66
N LEU A 72 -17.61 24.52 7.02
CA LEU A 72 -18.56 23.78 6.21
C LEU A 72 -18.05 22.37 5.92
N ASN A 73 -18.88 21.37 6.16
CA ASN A 73 -18.65 20.01 5.71
C ASN A 73 -19.92 19.47 5.04
N ILE A 74 -19.88 19.28 3.71
CA ILE A 74 -21.01 18.89 2.88
C ILE A 74 -20.52 17.98 1.74
N HIS A 75 -21.45 17.32 1.04
CA HIS A 75 -21.11 16.46 -0.11
C HIS A 75 -20.81 17.26 -1.39
N THR A 76 -20.19 16.62 -2.37
CA THR A 76 -19.68 17.21 -3.63
C THR A 76 -20.77 17.63 -4.65
N ARG A 77 -22.06 17.53 -4.33
CA ARG A 77 -23.13 18.04 -5.21
C ARG A 77 -23.29 19.56 -5.18
N TYR A 78 -22.55 20.23 -4.30
CA TYR A 78 -22.43 21.69 -4.27
C TYR A 78 -21.04 22.09 -4.70
N LEU A 79 -20.92 23.22 -5.39
CA LEU A 79 -19.61 23.76 -5.75
C LEU A 79 -18.87 24.19 -4.48
N ASN A 80 -17.61 23.76 -4.37
CA ASN A 80 -16.73 24.13 -3.28
C ASN A 80 -15.30 24.29 -3.79
N GLU A 81 -14.74 25.46 -3.63
CA GLU A 81 -13.41 25.84 -4.11
C GLU A 81 -12.31 24.91 -3.57
N ARG A 82 -12.36 24.56 -2.27
CA ARG A 82 -11.34 23.67 -1.66
C ARG A 82 -11.32 22.28 -2.29
N VAL A 83 -12.50 21.75 -2.65
CA VAL A 83 -12.61 20.43 -3.30
C VAL A 83 -12.01 20.47 -4.70
N VAL A 84 -12.34 21.50 -5.47
CA VAL A 84 -11.82 21.67 -6.85
C VAL A 84 -10.31 21.88 -6.81
N ARG A 85 -9.83 22.78 -5.96
CA ARG A 85 -8.40 23.10 -5.82
C ARG A 85 -7.56 21.88 -5.42
N TYR A 86 -8.07 21.06 -4.49
CA TYR A 86 -7.38 19.83 -4.12
C TYR A 86 -7.34 18.83 -5.28
N ALA A 87 -8.46 18.70 -6.02
CA ALA A 87 -8.48 17.84 -7.21
C ALA A 87 -7.45 18.31 -8.26
N GLU A 88 -7.37 19.60 -8.52
CA GLU A 88 -6.38 20.21 -9.43
C GLU A 88 -4.94 19.96 -8.94
N SER A 89 -4.67 20.22 -7.65
CA SER A 89 -3.35 20.01 -7.07
C SER A 89 -2.92 18.55 -7.14
N LEU A 90 -3.83 17.61 -6.88
CA LEU A 90 -3.53 16.19 -6.92
C LEU A 90 -3.32 15.69 -8.35
N THR A 91 -4.22 16.04 -9.30
CA THR A 91 -4.10 15.59 -10.69
C THR A 91 -2.88 16.16 -11.39
N ALA A 92 -2.46 17.39 -11.04
CA ALA A 92 -1.22 17.98 -11.55
C ALA A 92 0.06 17.21 -11.21
N THR A 93 0.00 16.23 -10.28
CA THR A 93 1.14 15.38 -9.95
C THR A 93 1.28 14.13 -10.83
N PHE A 94 0.34 13.91 -11.72
CA PHE A 94 0.33 12.76 -12.65
C PHE A 94 0.72 13.19 -14.07
N ALA A 95 1.20 12.23 -14.84
CA ALA A 95 1.44 12.41 -16.27
C ALA A 95 0.13 12.23 -17.06
N ASP A 96 0.05 12.87 -18.23
CA ASP A 96 -1.04 12.63 -19.17
C ASP A 96 -1.21 11.13 -19.48
N PRO A 97 -2.43 10.64 -19.61
CA PRO A 97 -3.73 11.30 -19.60
C PRO A 97 -4.45 11.28 -18.22
N LEU A 98 -3.75 11.13 -17.12
CA LEU A 98 -4.30 11.00 -15.76
C LEU A 98 -4.67 12.39 -15.19
N ASP A 99 -5.74 13.00 -15.69
CA ASP A 99 -6.11 14.41 -15.47
C ASP A 99 -7.40 14.62 -14.66
N SER A 100 -8.07 13.55 -14.25
CA SER A 100 -9.39 13.63 -13.60
C SER A 100 -9.51 12.70 -12.40
N LEU A 101 -10.08 13.22 -11.31
CA LEU A 101 -10.22 12.56 -10.01
C LEU A 101 -11.68 12.22 -9.70
N MET A 102 -11.94 11.00 -9.22
CA MET A 102 -13.19 10.63 -8.56
C MET A 102 -12.92 10.28 -7.10
N PHE A 103 -13.56 10.98 -6.19
CA PHE A 103 -13.39 10.80 -4.75
C PHE A 103 -14.14 9.59 -4.19
N THR A 104 -13.52 8.93 -3.22
CA THR A 104 -14.09 7.91 -2.35
C THR A 104 -13.60 8.11 -0.90
N CYS A 105 -13.99 7.25 0.03
CA CYS A 105 -13.54 7.33 1.42
C CYS A 105 -12.44 6.31 1.77
N THR A 106 -12.38 5.20 1.03
CA THR A 106 -11.44 4.09 1.30
C THR A 106 -10.81 3.57 0.02
N GLY A 107 -9.62 2.96 0.14
CA GLY A 107 -8.99 2.26 -0.99
C GLY A 107 -9.86 1.12 -1.54
N SER A 108 -10.66 0.45 -0.69
CA SER A 108 -11.62 -0.56 -1.14
C SER A 108 -12.67 0.02 -2.08
N GLU A 109 -13.24 1.19 -1.75
CA GLU A 109 -14.19 1.87 -2.64
C GLU A 109 -13.51 2.34 -3.92
N ALA A 110 -12.27 2.84 -3.83
CA ALA A 110 -11.51 3.29 -4.99
C ALA A 110 -11.23 2.15 -5.98
N ASN A 111 -10.77 1.00 -5.47
CA ASN A 111 -10.51 -0.20 -6.28
C ASN A 111 -11.81 -0.79 -6.86
N GLU A 112 -12.90 -0.84 -6.08
CA GLU A 112 -14.21 -1.28 -6.58
C GLU A 112 -14.71 -0.38 -7.71
N LEU A 113 -14.58 0.95 -7.55
CA LEU A 113 -14.95 1.92 -8.58
C LEU A 113 -14.09 1.78 -9.83
N ALA A 114 -12.78 1.57 -9.67
CA ALA A 114 -11.84 1.33 -10.77
C ALA A 114 -12.22 0.08 -11.58
N LEU A 115 -12.55 -1.03 -10.90
CA LEU A 115 -13.01 -2.26 -11.57
C LEU A 115 -14.36 -2.06 -12.27
N ARG A 116 -15.31 -1.33 -11.67
CA ARG A 116 -16.58 -0.97 -12.33
C ARG A 116 -16.34 -0.16 -13.58
N MET A 117 -15.45 0.83 -13.52
CA MET A 117 -15.09 1.68 -14.66
C MET A 117 -14.41 0.87 -15.77
N ALA A 118 -13.50 -0.03 -15.41
CA ALA A 118 -12.81 -0.91 -16.37
C ALA A 118 -13.79 -1.85 -17.08
N ARG A 119 -14.70 -2.49 -16.33
CA ARG A 119 -15.76 -3.35 -16.92
C ARG A 119 -16.69 -2.58 -17.84
N PHE A 120 -17.05 -1.36 -17.46
CA PHE A 120 -17.86 -0.47 -18.30
C PHE A 120 -17.13 -0.08 -19.60
N ALA A 121 -15.87 0.33 -19.50
CA ALA A 121 -15.09 0.81 -20.63
C ALA A 121 -14.77 -0.30 -21.64
N THR A 122 -14.53 -1.53 -21.20
CA THR A 122 -14.12 -2.66 -22.03
C THR A 122 -15.28 -3.55 -22.47
N GLY A 123 -16.41 -3.50 -21.77
CA GLY A 123 -17.52 -4.47 -21.92
C GLY A 123 -17.18 -5.89 -21.40
N ASN A 124 -15.98 -6.10 -20.89
CA ASN A 124 -15.47 -7.37 -20.38
C ASN A 124 -15.67 -7.49 -18.87
N LYS A 125 -15.46 -8.71 -18.30
CA LYS A 125 -15.62 -8.98 -16.86
C LYS A 125 -14.34 -9.50 -16.20
N GLY A 126 -13.39 -10.00 -16.97
CA GLY A 126 -12.18 -10.66 -16.49
C GLY A 126 -11.25 -9.72 -15.73
N ILE A 127 -10.70 -10.21 -14.63
CA ILE A 127 -9.75 -9.49 -13.79
C ILE A 127 -8.51 -10.35 -13.63
N ILE A 128 -7.34 -9.76 -13.79
CA ILE A 128 -6.07 -10.37 -13.41
C ILE A 128 -5.52 -9.61 -12.20
N VAL A 129 -5.05 -10.36 -11.21
CA VAL A 129 -4.40 -9.84 -10.00
C VAL A 129 -3.08 -10.57 -9.77
N SER A 130 -2.19 -10.02 -8.95
CA SER A 130 -1.03 -10.76 -8.44
C SER A 130 -1.47 -11.84 -7.46
N ASP A 131 -0.73 -12.93 -7.40
CA ASP A 131 -0.88 -13.87 -6.31
C ASP A 131 -0.37 -13.26 -5.01
N TYR A 132 -1.02 -13.59 -3.88
CA TYR A 132 -0.78 -13.01 -2.56
C TYR A 132 -1.15 -11.51 -2.45
N ASN A 133 -2.13 -11.06 -3.23
CA ASN A 133 -2.63 -9.68 -3.24
C ASN A 133 -3.65 -9.37 -2.12
N TYR A 134 -3.81 -8.06 -1.85
CA TYR A 134 -4.94 -7.50 -1.09
C TYR A 134 -5.26 -6.09 -1.59
N HIS A 135 -6.45 -5.92 -2.17
CA HIS A 135 -6.90 -4.63 -2.73
C HIS A 135 -8.13 -4.05 -2.03
N GLY A 136 -8.66 -4.72 -1.03
CA GLY A 136 -9.81 -4.26 -0.25
C GLY A 136 -10.77 -5.38 0.17
N ASN A 137 -11.90 -4.99 0.76
CA ASN A 137 -12.84 -5.88 1.44
C ASN A 137 -14.29 -5.80 0.94
N THR A 138 -14.53 -5.22 -0.25
CA THR A 138 -15.83 -5.38 -0.90
C THR A 138 -15.99 -6.82 -1.40
N THR A 139 -17.22 -7.27 -1.67
CA THR A 139 -17.46 -8.64 -2.20
C THR A 139 -16.62 -8.93 -3.45
N THR A 140 -16.52 -7.96 -4.38
CA THR A 140 -15.70 -8.13 -5.59
C THR A 140 -14.22 -8.29 -5.26
N LEU A 141 -13.69 -7.46 -4.36
CA LEU A 141 -12.28 -7.48 -4.00
C LEU A 141 -11.92 -8.66 -3.10
N ALA A 142 -12.81 -9.06 -2.18
CA ALA A 142 -12.64 -10.28 -1.39
C ALA A 142 -12.57 -11.53 -2.28
N ALA A 143 -13.40 -11.58 -3.33
CA ALA A 143 -13.40 -12.68 -4.29
C ALA A 143 -12.19 -12.73 -5.24
N VAL A 144 -11.28 -11.75 -5.20
CA VAL A 144 -10.01 -11.76 -5.95
C VAL A 144 -8.78 -11.67 -5.03
N THR A 145 -8.98 -11.60 -3.72
CA THR A 145 -7.91 -11.56 -2.71
C THR A 145 -7.36 -12.96 -2.48
N THR A 146 -6.01 -13.10 -2.46
CA THR A 146 -5.32 -14.37 -2.18
C THR A 146 -4.45 -14.31 -0.93
N ALA A 147 -4.15 -13.11 -0.40
CA ALA A 147 -3.29 -12.95 0.79
C ALA A 147 -4.01 -13.20 2.12
N LEU A 148 -5.34 -13.15 2.16
CA LEU A 148 -6.12 -13.27 3.39
C LEU A 148 -7.17 -14.38 3.25
N PRO A 149 -7.47 -15.12 4.33
CA PRO A 149 -8.58 -16.06 4.33
C PRO A 149 -9.89 -15.35 3.99
N SER A 150 -10.67 -15.92 3.10
CA SER A 150 -12.00 -15.44 2.72
C SER A 150 -12.98 -16.60 2.63
N SER A 151 -14.23 -16.38 3.02
CA SER A 151 -15.32 -17.31 2.80
C SER A 151 -15.91 -17.19 1.39
N GLU A 152 -15.64 -16.07 0.70
CA GLU A 152 -16.01 -15.89 -0.70
C GLU A 152 -15.11 -16.78 -1.58
N PRO A 153 -15.71 -17.56 -2.49
CA PRO A 153 -14.93 -18.34 -3.45
C PRO A 153 -14.17 -17.40 -4.38
N PHE A 154 -12.94 -17.78 -4.75
CA PHE A 154 -12.20 -17.03 -5.75
C PHE A 154 -13.03 -16.91 -7.04
N SER A 155 -13.11 -15.72 -7.60
CA SER A 155 -14.01 -15.43 -8.72
C SER A 155 -13.67 -16.24 -9.97
N ALA A 156 -14.67 -16.90 -10.58
CA ALA A 156 -14.51 -17.58 -11.87
C ALA A 156 -14.10 -16.63 -13.00
N HIS A 157 -14.33 -15.33 -12.83
CA HIS A 157 -13.93 -14.27 -13.74
C HIS A 157 -12.56 -13.66 -13.40
N ALA A 158 -11.82 -14.23 -12.46
CA ALA A 158 -10.50 -13.72 -12.09
C ALA A 158 -9.39 -14.76 -12.33
N ARG A 159 -8.17 -14.28 -12.47
CA ARG A 159 -6.95 -15.08 -12.46
C ARG A 159 -5.92 -14.40 -11.56
N ALA A 160 -5.29 -15.19 -10.70
CA ALA A 160 -4.12 -14.77 -9.94
C ALA A 160 -2.87 -15.23 -10.69
N VAL A 161 -1.90 -14.33 -10.86
CA VAL A 161 -0.63 -14.63 -11.53
C VAL A 161 0.54 -14.46 -10.55
N PRO A 162 1.53 -15.36 -10.60
CA PRO A 162 2.71 -15.22 -9.75
C PRO A 162 3.52 -13.99 -10.17
N ILE A 163 4.20 -13.36 -9.20
CA ILE A 163 5.05 -12.19 -9.40
C ILE A 163 6.52 -12.61 -9.40
N PRO A 164 7.33 -12.13 -10.36
CA PRO A 164 8.74 -12.46 -10.39
C PRO A 164 9.47 -11.86 -9.19
N CYS A 165 10.35 -12.66 -8.58
CA CYS A 165 11.30 -12.20 -7.59
C CYS A 165 12.69 -12.73 -7.96
N LEU A 166 13.61 -11.82 -8.32
CA LEU A 166 14.97 -12.21 -8.72
C LEU A 166 15.75 -12.94 -7.63
N TYR A 167 15.39 -12.77 -6.37
CA TYR A 167 15.99 -13.54 -5.26
C TYR A 167 15.60 -15.02 -5.30
N HIS A 168 14.37 -15.35 -5.72
CA HIS A 168 13.86 -16.73 -5.74
C HIS A 168 13.96 -17.41 -7.09
N ALA A 169 14.01 -16.64 -8.18
CA ALA A 169 13.93 -17.19 -9.52
C ALA A 169 15.32 -17.58 -10.06
N ASP A 170 15.41 -18.75 -10.67
CA ASP A 170 16.59 -19.20 -11.38
C ASP A 170 16.62 -18.64 -12.82
N GLY A 171 17.82 -18.40 -13.34
CA GLY A 171 18.07 -17.89 -14.69
C GLY A 171 18.43 -16.40 -14.73
N THR A 172 18.65 -15.88 -15.94
CA THR A 172 18.92 -14.45 -16.13
C THR A 172 17.67 -13.61 -15.88
N PRO A 173 17.81 -12.31 -15.50
CA PRO A 173 16.65 -11.44 -15.33
C PRO A 173 15.70 -11.42 -16.53
N GLU A 174 16.22 -11.51 -17.77
CA GLU A 174 15.42 -11.57 -18.98
C GLU A 174 14.62 -12.88 -19.08
N GLN A 175 15.24 -14.02 -18.80
CA GLN A 175 14.55 -15.32 -18.78
C GLN A 175 13.47 -15.36 -17.70
N VAL A 176 13.72 -14.72 -16.55
CA VAL A 176 12.71 -14.57 -15.49
C VAL A 176 11.55 -13.71 -16.00
N ALA A 177 11.83 -12.55 -16.60
CA ALA A 177 10.79 -11.70 -17.17
C ALA A 177 9.95 -12.46 -18.21
N ASP A 178 10.59 -13.20 -19.14
CA ASP A 178 9.89 -13.97 -20.17
C ASP A 178 8.91 -14.99 -19.57
N ARG A 179 9.37 -15.77 -18.58
CA ARG A 179 8.52 -16.78 -17.93
C ARG A 179 7.29 -16.16 -17.25
N TYR A 180 7.47 -15.04 -16.55
CA TYR A 180 6.38 -14.42 -15.80
C TYR A 180 5.45 -13.58 -16.69
N VAL A 181 5.95 -12.97 -17.75
CA VAL A 181 5.11 -12.36 -18.79
C VAL A 181 4.25 -13.43 -19.48
N ALA A 182 4.79 -14.63 -19.75
CA ALA A 182 4.03 -15.74 -20.29
C ALA A 182 2.88 -16.17 -19.36
N LYS A 183 3.04 -16.13 -18.03
CA LYS A 183 1.95 -16.42 -17.09
C LYS A 183 0.79 -15.42 -17.20
N VAL A 184 1.08 -14.15 -17.43
CA VAL A 184 0.04 -13.17 -17.70
C VAL A 184 -0.66 -13.44 -19.03
N ALA A 185 0.08 -13.80 -20.07
CA ALA A 185 -0.48 -14.18 -21.37
C ALA A 185 -1.37 -15.43 -21.27
N GLU A 186 -0.96 -16.46 -20.53
CA GLU A 186 -1.76 -17.65 -20.22
C GLU A 186 -3.08 -17.25 -19.52
N ALA A 187 -3.03 -16.41 -18.49
CA ALA A 187 -4.22 -15.94 -17.77
C ALA A 187 -5.19 -15.16 -18.67
N ILE A 188 -4.66 -14.33 -19.58
CA ILE A 188 -5.47 -13.63 -20.60
C ILE A 188 -6.17 -14.63 -21.52
N ALA A 189 -5.41 -15.61 -22.04
CA ALA A 189 -5.96 -16.63 -22.93
C ALA A 189 -7.05 -17.48 -22.28
N GLU A 190 -6.89 -17.84 -21.00
CA GLU A 190 -7.90 -18.55 -20.23
C GLU A 190 -9.20 -17.74 -20.07
N LEU A 191 -9.10 -16.42 -19.77
CA LEU A 191 -10.26 -15.53 -19.67
C LEU A 191 -10.98 -15.39 -21.00
N GLN A 192 -10.23 -15.30 -22.10
CA GLN A 192 -10.77 -15.25 -23.47
C GLN A 192 -11.47 -16.56 -23.83
N ALA A 193 -10.84 -17.72 -23.57
CA ALA A 193 -11.41 -19.04 -23.83
C ALA A 193 -12.69 -19.29 -23.03
N ALA A 194 -12.78 -18.72 -21.81
CA ALA A 194 -14.01 -18.76 -20.99
C ALA A 194 -15.11 -17.79 -21.49
N GLY A 195 -14.88 -17.02 -22.55
CA GLY A 195 -15.81 -16.02 -23.07
C GLY A 195 -16.01 -14.80 -22.15
N VAL A 196 -15.09 -14.59 -21.20
CA VAL A 196 -15.19 -13.53 -20.21
C VAL A 196 -14.52 -12.24 -20.68
N GLY A 197 -13.43 -12.35 -21.45
CA GLY A 197 -12.59 -11.22 -21.86
C GLY A 197 -11.88 -10.53 -20.68
N LEU A 198 -10.84 -9.76 -20.95
CA LEU A 198 -10.09 -9.02 -19.92
C LEU A 198 -10.66 -7.61 -19.74
N ALA A 199 -11.14 -7.28 -18.56
CA ALA A 199 -11.51 -5.92 -18.20
C ALA A 199 -10.31 -5.14 -17.62
N ALA A 200 -9.57 -5.75 -16.70
CA ALA A 200 -8.44 -5.09 -16.05
C ALA A 200 -7.42 -6.08 -15.49
N MET A 201 -6.18 -5.60 -15.38
CA MET A 201 -5.21 -6.10 -14.41
C MET A 201 -5.08 -5.08 -13.30
N LEU A 202 -5.29 -5.49 -12.05
CA LEU A 202 -5.20 -4.67 -10.83
C LEU A 202 -3.98 -5.12 -10.03
N ILE A 203 -3.02 -4.22 -9.82
CA ILE A 203 -1.76 -4.50 -9.12
C ILE A 203 -1.31 -3.32 -8.24
N ASP A 204 -0.70 -3.61 -7.10
CA ASP A 204 0.24 -2.71 -6.43
C ASP A 204 1.58 -2.77 -7.17
N THR A 205 2.05 -1.66 -7.71
CA THR A 205 3.26 -1.63 -8.56
C THR A 205 4.56 -1.88 -7.79
N LEU A 206 4.54 -1.89 -6.46
CA LEU A 206 5.64 -2.32 -5.60
C LEU A 206 5.42 -3.72 -4.99
N PHE A 207 4.24 -4.31 -5.19
CA PHE A 207 3.88 -5.63 -4.68
C PHE A 207 4.11 -5.74 -3.16
N ALA A 208 3.53 -4.79 -2.43
CA ALA A 208 3.79 -4.58 -1.00
C ALA A 208 3.38 -5.75 -0.10
N ASN A 209 2.36 -6.52 -0.47
CA ASN A 209 1.92 -7.69 0.28
C ASN A 209 2.68 -8.95 -0.13
N GLU A 210 3.10 -9.02 -1.38
CA GLU A 210 3.88 -10.10 -1.99
C GLU A 210 5.34 -10.09 -1.51
N GLY A 211 5.73 -9.09 -0.73
CA GLY A 211 7.06 -9.00 -0.12
C GLY A 211 8.03 -8.05 -0.78
N ILE A 212 7.53 -7.07 -1.54
CA ILE A 212 8.35 -6.06 -2.24
C ILE A 212 9.43 -6.74 -3.11
N PRO A 213 9.05 -7.62 -4.04
CA PRO A 213 9.99 -8.42 -4.82
C PRO A 213 10.90 -7.56 -5.71
N ARG A 214 12.14 -7.99 -5.91
CA ARG A 214 13.02 -7.40 -6.89
C ARG A 214 12.63 -7.87 -8.29
N LEU A 215 11.93 -7.00 -9.02
CA LEU A 215 11.43 -7.31 -10.36
C LEU A 215 12.56 -7.28 -11.41
N PRO A 216 12.47 -8.12 -12.46
CA PRO A 216 13.28 -7.93 -13.65
C PRO A 216 12.92 -6.61 -14.36
N ALA A 217 13.94 -5.92 -14.90
CA ALA A 217 13.73 -4.70 -15.67
C ALA A 217 12.79 -4.97 -16.88
N GLY A 218 11.88 -4.04 -17.15
CA GLY A 218 10.95 -4.14 -18.28
C GLY A 218 9.78 -5.11 -18.10
N TYR A 219 9.66 -5.78 -16.95
CA TYR A 219 8.57 -6.73 -16.70
C TYR A 219 7.20 -6.07 -16.76
N LEU A 220 7.00 -4.99 -15.97
CA LEU A 220 5.69 -4.33 -15.89
C LEU A 220 5.29 -3.63 -17.18
N GLU A 221 6.23 -3.09 -17.94
CA GLU A 221 5.99 -2.48 -19.25
C GLU A 221 5.47 -3.51 -20.26
N ARG A 222 6.07 -4.70 -20.25
CA ARG A 222 5.65 -5.82 -21.11
C ARG A 222 4.27 -6.35 -20.70
N VAL A 223 4.00 -6.43 -19.40
CA VAL A 223 2.69 -6.81 -18.86
C VAL A 223 1.64 -5.76 -19.25
N ALA A 224 1.92 -4.48 -19.06
CA ALA A 224 1.00 -3.40 -19.44
C ALA A 224 0.66 -3.44 -20.94
N LYS A 225 1.65 -3.73 -21.79
CA LYS A 225 1.44 -3.90 -23.23
C LYS A 225 0.49 -5.06 -23.52
N LEU A 226 0.73 -6.25 -22.93
CA LEU A 226 -0.15 -7.42 -23.13
C LEU A 226 -1.59 -7.16 -22.67
N VAL A 227 -1.76 -6.51 -21.52
CA VAL A 227 -3.09 -6.16 -20.96
C VAL A 227 -3.85 -5.28 -21.96
N ARG A 228 -3.20 -4.25 -22.52
CA ARG A 228 -3.80 -3.33 -23.49
C ARG A 228 -4.07 -3.99 -24.83
N GLU A 229 -3.18 -4.82 -25.33
CA GLU A 229 -3.38 -5.60 -26.57
C GLU A 229 -4.56 -6.57 -26.44
N ALA A 230 -4.85 -7.06 -25.23
CA ALA A 230 -6.03 -7.87 -24.93
C ALA A 230 -7.32 -7.05 -24.74
N GLY A 231 -7.25 -5.72 -24.86
CA GLY A 231 -8.38 -4.80 -24.68
C GLY A 231 -8.70 -4.48 -23.21
N GLY A 232 -7.84 -4.88 -22.27
CA GLY A 232 -7.98 -4.60 -20.85
C GLY A 232 -7.32 -3.27 -20.43
N LEU A 233 -7.58 -2.84 -19.19
CA LEU A 233 -6.96 -1.67 -18.57
C LEU A 233 -5.99 -2.09 -17.46
N LEU A 234 -4.88 -1.35 -17.33
CA LEU A 234 -3.97 -1.48 -16.19
C LEU A 234 -4.41 -0.54 -15.07
N ILE A 235 -4.74 -1.09 -13.91
CA ILE A 235 -5.07 -0.36 -12.69
C ILE A 235 -3.89 -0.48 -11.72
N ALA A 236 -3.28 0.66 -11.37
CA ALA A 236 -2.24 0.74 -10.35
C ALA A 236 -2.86 1.09 -9.00
N ASP A 237 -2.77 0.18 -8.04
CA ASP A 237 -3.14 0.41 -6.65
C ASP A 237 -1.99 1.10 -5.91
N GLU A 238 -2.08 2.43 -5.77
CA GLU A 238 -1.10 3.28 -5.07
C GLU A 238 -1.43 3.47 -3.58
N VAL A 239 -2.34 2.70 -3.04
CA VAL A 239 -2.78 2.80 -1.64
C VAL A 239 -1.65 2.52 -0.65
N GLN A 240 -0.60 1.79 -1.04
CA GLN A 240 0.60 1.58 -0.23
C GLN A 240 1.85 2.24 -0.78
N SER A 241 2.01 2.29 -2.09
CA SER A 241 3.21 2.72 -2.81
C SER A 241 3.29 4.23 -3.05
N GLY A 242 2.17 4.92 -3.04
CA GLY A 242 2.07 6.35 -3.33
C GLY A 242 2.53 7.29 -2.21
N PHE A 243 2.40 8.59 -2.49
CA PHE A 243 2.70 9.70 -1.58
C PHE A 243 4.16 9.71 -1.12
N ALA A 244 5.09 9.76 -2.08
CA ALA A 244 6.54 9.89 -1.87
C ALA A 244 7.21 8.74 -1.11
N ARG A 245 6.52 7.60 -0.92
CA ARG A 245 7.05 6.45 -0.18
C ARG A 245 8.37 5.92 -0.74
N THR A 246 8.53 5.95 -2.08
CA THR A 246 9.72 5.46 -2.79
C THR A 246 10.90 6.42 -2.73
N GLY A 247 10.69 7.68 -2.34
CA GLY A 247 11.73 8.70 -2.26
C GLY A 247 12.12 9.31 -3.62
N ASP A 248 12.26 8.52 -4.66
CA ASP A 248 12.60 9.02 -6.00
C ASP A 248 11.39 9.59 -6.74
N HIS A 249 10.19 9.06 -6.45
CA HIS A 249 8.94 9.43 -7.10
C HIS A 249 7.83 9.70 -6.09
N LEU A 250 6.83 10.49 -6.48
CA LEU A 250 5.63 10.71 -5.67
C LEU A 250 4.71 9.47 -5.72
N TRP A 251 4.67 8.79 -6.86
CA TRP A 251 3.85 7.59 -7.10
C TRP A 251 4.72 6.37 -7.38
N GLY A 252 4.34 5.20 -6.84
CA GLY A 252 5.11 3.96 -6.98
C GLY A 252 5.24 3.50 -8.43
N HIS A 253 4.18 3.64 -9.26
CA HIS A 253 4.22 3.29 -10.68
C HIS A 253 5.27 4.07 -11.47
N GLN A 254 5.65 5.29 -11.03
CA GLN A 254 6.69 6.09 -11.69
C GLN A 254 8.10 5.48 -11.56
N SER A 255 8.27 4.47 -10.68
CA SER A 255 9.52 3.68 -10.64
C SER A 255 9.69 2.78 -11.88
N HIS A 256 8.66 2.70 -12.72
CA HIS A 256 8.64 1.95 -13.97
C HIS A 256 8.28 2.91 -15.12
N PRO A 257 8.85 2.74 -16.33
CA PRO A 257 8.53 3.60 -17.48
C PRO A 257 7.15 3.24 -18.09
N LEU A 258 6.10 3.36 -17.28
CA LEU A 258 4.72 3.11 -17.67
C LEU A 258 3.77 4.15 -17.07
N VAL A 259 2.68 4.42 -17.75
CA VAL A 259 1.54 5.19 -17.25
C VAL A 259 0.34 4.25 -17.14
N PRO A 260 -0.23 4.03 -15.95
CA PRO A 260 -1.44 3.22 -15.78
C PRO A 260 -2.65 3.87 -16.46
N ASP A 261 -3.69 3.08 -16.71
CA ASP A 261 -4.96 3.59 -17.22
C ASP A 261 -5.83 4.19 -16.12
N ILE A 262 -5.74 3.64 -14.91
CA ILE A 262 -6.38 4.12 -13.69
C ILE A 262 -5.39 3.95 -12.54
N VAL A 263 -5.34 4.94 -11.65
CA VAL A 263 -4.58 4.88 -10.38
C VAL A 263 -5.54 5.00 -9.23
N THR A 264 -5.47 4.11 -8.25
CA THR A 264 -6.29 4.17 -7.04
C THR A 264 -5.46 4.63 -5.84
N LEU A 265 -6.06 5.46 -5.01
CA LEU A 265 -5.42 6.18 -3.90
C LEU A 265 -6.17 5.92 -2.59
N GLY A 266 -5.47 6.01 -1.47
CA GLY A 266 -6.07 5.87 -0.14
C GLY A 266 -5.04 6.07 0.96
N LYS A 267 -5.19 5.41 2.08
CA LYS A 267 -4.31 5.45 3.27
C LYS A 267 -3.57 6.78 3.52
N PRO A 268 -2.40 7.06 2.84
CA PRO A 268 -1.63 8.29 3.05
C PRO A 268 -2.38 9.56 2.67
N MET A 269 -3.31 9.47 1.71
CA MET A 269 -4.03 10.60 1.11
C MET A 269 -4.65 11.53 2.15
N GLY A 270 -5.18 10.95 3.24
CA GLY A 270 -5.80 11.70 4.34
C GLY A 270 -5.01 11.69 5.64
N ASN A 271 -3.79 11.15 5.70
CA ASN A 271 -2.97 11.04 6.91
C ASN A 271 -3.75 10.50 8.14
N GLY A 272 -4.67 9.55 7.92
CA GLY A 272 -5.55 8.97 8.93
C GLY A 272 -7.00 9.43 8.84
N PHE A 273 -7.30 10.52 8.15
CA PHE A 273 -8.67 10.90 7.81
C PHE A 273 -9.20 10.03 6.64
N PRO A 274 -10.46 9.60 6.66
CA PRO A 274 -11.05 8.81 5.57
C PRO A 274 -11.11 9.61 4.26
N LEU A 275 -10.12 9.41 3.40
CA LEU A 275 -10.00 10.03 2.08
C LEU A 275 -9.30 9.08 1.13
N ALA A 276 -9.92 8.87 -0.01
CA ALA A 276 -9.44 8.04 -1.09
C ALA A 276 -10.00 8.51 -2.43
N GLY A 277 -9.59 7.89 -3.51
CA GLY A 277 -10.11 8.19 -4.84
C GLY A 277 -9.40 7.41 -5.93
N LEU A 278 -9.82 7.64 -7.15
CA LEU A 278 -9.09 7.18 -8.33
C LEU A 278 -8.81 8.34 -9.27
N VAL A 279 -7.66 8.29 -9.95
CA VAL A 279 -7.27 9.21 -11.01
C VAL A 279 -7.23 8.46 -12.34
N THR A 280 -7.82 9.05 -13.36
CA THR A 280 -7.84 8.50 -14.73
C THR A 280 -8.06 9.64 -15.73
N SER A 281 -8.27 9.34 -17.03
CA SER A 281 -8.54 10.38 -18.00
C SER A 281 -9.95 10.96 -17.87
N ARG A 282 -10.11 12.23 -18.20
CA ARG A 282 -11.40 12.93 -18.26
C ARG A 282 -12.40 12.19 -19.14
N GLU A 283 -11.97 11.67 -20.27
CA GLU A 283 -12.82 10.91 -21.17
C GLU A 283 -13.48 9.71 -20.45
N ARG A 284 -12.71 8.94 -19.65
CA ARG A 284 -13.24 7.80 -18.89
C ARG A 284 -14.21 8.25 -17.81
N VAL A 285 -13.88 9.32 -17.06
CA VAL A 285 -14.76 9.88 -16.02
C VAL A 285 -16.09 10.34 -16.62
N GLU A 286 -16.06 11.10 -17.72
CA GLU A 286 -17.27 11.60 -18.38
C GLU A 286 -18.11 10.48 -19.02
N SER A 287 -17.45 9.54 -19.70
CA SER A 287 -18.12 8.39 -20.33
C SER A 287 -18.82 7.53 -19.29
N PHE A 288 -18.12 7.18 -18.20
CA PHE A 288 -18.69 6.44 -17.08
C PHE A 288 -19.81 7.20 -16.40
N GLY A 289 -19.63 8.50 -16.13
CA GLY A 289 -20.60 9.34 -15.42
C GLY A 289 -21.89 9.56 -16.22
N ARG A 290 -21.83 9.62 -17.56
CA ARG A 290 -23.03 9.69 -18.41
C ARG A 290 -23.88 8.42 -18.36
N ALA A 291 -23.27 7.26 -18.20
CA ALA A 291 -23.96 5.97 -18.16
C ALA A 291 -24.32 5.52 -16.75
N ASN A 292 -23.61 6.01 -15.75
CA ASN A 292 -23.74 5.57 -14.35
C ASN A 292 -23.88 6.77 -13.44
N LEU A 293 -24.98 6.88 -12.74
CA LEU A 293 -25.08 7.87 -11.66
C LEU A 293 -24.14 7.44 -10.52
N TYR A 294 -22.95 8.04 -10.44
CA TYR A 294 -22.03 7.85 -9.33
C TYR A 294 -22.17 8.97 -8.30
N PHE A 295 -22.36 8.61 -7.06
CA PHE A 295 -22.37 9.51 -5.93
C PHE A 295 -21.83 8.79 -4.68
N ASN A 296 -20.89 9.45 -4.00
CA ASN A 296 -20.40 9.03 -2.69
C ASN A 296 -20.71 10.15 -1.70
N THR A 297 -21.45 9.85 -0.64
CA THR A 297 -21.96 10.86 0.31
C THR A 297 -20.81 11.62 1.00
N PHE A 298 -19.74 10.94 1.36
CA PHE A 298 -18.62 11.51 2.11
C PHE A 298 -17.35 11.69 1.29
N GLY A 299 -17.27 11.06 0.12
CA GLY A 299 -16.11 11.16 -0.77
C GLY A 299 -15.91 12.59 -1.27
N GLY A 300 -14.74 13.17 -1.02
CA GLY A 300 -14.39 14.51 -1.45
C GLY A 300 -15.13 15.63 -0.70
N SER A 301 -15.54 15.43 0.56
CA SER A 301 -16.08 16.50 1.37
C SER A 301 -15.06 17.64 1.56
N PRO A 302 -15.49 18.89 1.82
CA PRO A 302 -14.56 20.00 2.03
C PRO A 302 -13.51 19.76 3.11
N VAL A 303 -13.88 19.05 4.20
CA VAL A 303 -12.91 18.65 5.24
C VAL A 303 -11.90 17.66 4.70
N ALA A 304 -12.34 16.65 3.96
CA ALA A 304 -11.45 15.69 3.33
C ALA A 304 -10.48 16.37 2.34
N ALA A 305 -10.97 17.30 1.53
CA ALA A 305 -10.16 18.07 0.59
C ALA A 305 -9.13 18.97 1.30
N ALA A 306 -9.53 19.63 2.39
CA ALA A 306 -8.61 20.45 3.19
C ALA A 306 -7.49 19.61 3.81
N VAL A 307 -7.84 18.43 4.34
CA VAL A 307 -6.86 17.46 4.87
C VAL A 307 -5.92 16.97 3.77
N GLY A 308 -6.46 16.54 2.63
CA GLY A 308 -5.65 16.04 1.51
C GLY A 308 -4.70 17.10 0.94
N GLN A 309 -5.16 18.36 0.83
CA GLN A 309 -4.30 19.48 0.41
C GLN A 309 -3.17 19.70 1.41
N ALA A 310 -3.48 19.72 2.70
CA ALA A 310 -2.44 19.88 3.74
C ALA A 310 -1.40 18.76 3.71
N VAL A 311 -1.79 17.53 3.38
CA VAL A 311 -0.85 16.41 3.21
C VAL A 311 0.09 16.65 2.02
N LEU A 312 -0.44 17.07 0.85
CA LEU A 312 0.40 17.37 -0.32
C LEU A 312 1.36 18.54 -0.03
N ASP A 313 0.86 19.60 0.61
CA ASP A 313 1.65 20.78 0.96
C ASP A 313 2.80 20.42 1.91
N VAL A 314 2.53 19.61 2.93
CA VAL A 314 3.54 19.14 3.89
C VAL A 314 4.60 18.28 3.19
N ILE A 315 4.20 17.34 2.31
CA ILE A 315 5.17 16.52 1.56
C ILE A 315 6.12 17.40 0.74
N ALA A 316 5.59 18.43 0.08
CA ALA A 316 6.36 19.32 -0.78
C ALA A 316 7.24 20.30 0.03
N GLU A 317 6.65 21.02 0.99
CA GLU A 317 7.32 22.11 1.71
C GLU A 317 8.34 21.61 2.73
N GLU A 318 8.14 20.42 3.32
CA GLU A 318 9.09 19.80 4.25
C GLU A 318 10.07 18.83 3.54
N ASP A 319 10.08 18.81 2.20
CA ASP A 319 10.94 17.92 1.38
C ASP A 319 10.88 16.46 1.85
N LEU A 320 9.67 15.96 2.17
CA LEU A 320 9.53 14.60 2.70
C LEU A 320 9.88 13.53 1.67
N GLN A 321 9.71 13.80 0.37
CA GLN A 321 10.17 12.92 -0.70
C GLN A 321 11.71 12.82 -0.72
N GLY A 322 12.40 13.96 -0.70
CA GLY A 322 13.87 13.99 -0.61
C GLY A 322 14.36 13.36 0.69
N ASN A 323 13.66 13.57 1.81
CA ASN A 323 13.95 12.90 3.07
C ASN A 323 13.83 11.37 2.95
N ALA A 324 12.73 10.86 2.38
CA ALA A 324 12.54 9.42 2.18
C ALA A 324 13.69 8.81 1.35
N ARG A 325 14.15 9.49 0.31
CA ARG A 325 15.30 9.06 -0.49
C ARG A 325 16.60 9.03 0.34
N ARG A 326 16.90 10.10 1.07
CA ARG A 326 18.14 10.21 1.88
C ARG A 326 18.18 9.18 3.01
N GLN A 327 17.11 9.09 3.79
CA GLN A 327 17.05 8.15 4.91
C GLN A 327 16.94 6.72 4.42
N GLY A 328 16.23 6.49 3.31
CA GLY A 328 16.14 5.18 2.67
C GLY A 328 17.51 4.65 2.22
N ALA A 329 18.33 5.49 1.60
CA ALA A 329 19.69 5.10 1.21
C ALA A 329 20.55 4.70 2.41
N ARG A 330 20.46 5.45 3.53
CA ARG A 330 21.16 5.12 4.79
C ARG A 330 20.64 3.80 5.38
N LEU A 331 19.33 3.66 5.50
CA LEU A 331 18.71 2.47 6.07
C LEU A 331 19.02 1.22 5.24
N SER A 332 19.02 1.32 3.90
CA SER A 332 19.42 0.24 3.00
C SER A 332 20.85 -0.23 3.28
N ALA A 333 21.81 0.71 3.38
CA ALA A 333 23.20 0.36 3.65
C ALA A 333 23.37 -0.36 5.00
N GLU A 334 22.69 0.10 6.05
CA GLU A 334 22.74 -0.54 7.36
C GLU A 334 22.07 -1.92 7.38
N LEU A 335 20.94 -2.09 6.71
CA LEU A 335 20.27 -3.39 6.58
C LEU A 335 21.15 -4.42 5.85
N HIS A 336 21.87 -4.01 4.80
CA HIS A 336 22.84 -4.89 4.14
C HIS A 336 24.02 -5.27 5.05
N ARG A 337 24.51 -4.34 5.88
CA ARG A 337 25.54 -4.67 6.89
C ARG A 337 25.02 -5.65 7.96
N LEU A 338 23.74 -5.54 8.36
CA LEU A 338 23.11 -6.55 9.21
C LEU A 338 23.07 -7.90 8.52
N ALA A 339 22.75 -7.95 7.23
CA ALA A 339 22.73 -9.20 6.46
C ALA A 339 24.12 -9.85 6.36
N GLU A 340 25.20 -9.09 6.38
CA GLU A 340 26.57 -9.65 6.43
C GLU A 340 26.86 -10.34 7.78
N ARG A 341 26.27 -9.85 8.88
CA ARG A 341 26.51 -10.34 10.24
C ARG A 341 25.55 -11.43 10.70
N HIS A 342 24.31 -11.40 10.19
CA HIS A 342 23.26 -12.31 10.58
C HIS A 342 22.83 -13.21 9.43
N SER A 343 23.19 -14.50 9.48
CA SER A 343 22.93 -15.47 8.42
C SER A 343 21.43 -15.69 8.14
N ILE A 344 20.57 -15.40 9.12
CA ILE A 344 19.11 -15.52 8.98
C ILE A 344 18.53 -14.51 7.97
N ILE A 345 19.22 -13.40 7.68
CA ILE A 345 18.80 -12.47 6.64
C ILE A 345 19.20 -13.02 5.28
N GLY A 346 18.23 -13.45 4.49
CA GLY A 346 18.43 -13.98 3.14
C GLY A 346 18.53 -12.88 2.08
N ASP A 347 17.63 -11.89 2.13
CA ASP A 347 17.62 -10.77 1.18
C ASP A 347 17.15 -9.48 1.85
N VAL A 348 17.68 -8.36 1.37
CA VAL A 348 17.26 -6.99 1.74
C VAL A 348 16.87 -6.27 0.47
N ARG A 349 15.65 -5.75 0.41
CA ARG A 349 15.13 -5.04 -0.77
C ARG A 349 14.18 -3.92 -0.38
N GLY A 350 14.05 -2.95 -1.25
CA GLY A 350 13.19 -1.78 -1.03
C GLY A 350 13.79 -0.50 -1.59
N GLN A 351 13.03 0.58 -1.48
CA GLN A 351 13.42 1.92 -1.91
C GLN A 351 12.74 2.99 -1.06
N GLY A 352 13.36 4.14 -0.93
CA GLY A 352 12.87 5.20 -0.04
C GLY A 352 12.69 4.68 1.38
N LEU A 353 11.53 4.94 1.97
CA LEU A 353 11.16 4.43 3.29
C LEU A 353 10.20 3.23 3.20
N PHE A 354 10.50 2.28 2.33
CA PHE A 354 9.75 1.05 2.16
C PHE A 354 10.68 -0.14 1.91
N PHE A 355 10.88 -0.98 2.93
CA PHE A 355 11.80 -2.10 2.91
C PHE A 355 11.14 -3.42 3.28
N ALA A 356 11.68 -4.47 2.70
CA ALA A 356 11.48 -5.87 3.05
C ALA A 356 12.82 -6.49 3.44
N VAL A 357 12.86 -7.17 4.58
CA VAL A 357 14.00 -7.99 5.02
C VAL A 357 13.51 -9.43 5.10
N GLU A 358 13.92 -10.24 4.15
CA GLU A 358 13.51 -11.63 4.06
C GLU A 358 14.39 -12.50 4.93
N LEU A 359 13.75 -13.32 5.76
CA LEU A 359 14.40 -14.20 6.71
C LEU A 359 14.34 -15.65 6.24
N VAL A 360 15.49 -16.32 6.27
CA VAL A 360 15.65 -17.71 5.88
C VAL A 360 16.46 -18.46 6.92
N ARG A 361 16.18 -19.75 7.12
CA ARG A 361 16.97 -20.61 8.01
C ARG A 361 18.29 -21.02 7.38
N ASP A 362 18.30 -21.14 6.06
CA ASP A 362 19.48 -21.46 5.28
C ASP A 362 19.47 -20.67 3.96
N ARG A 363 20.56 -19.99 3.64
CA ARG A 363 20.66 -19.13 2.45
C ARG A 363 20.73 -19.91 1.13
N THR A 364 21.15 -21.19 1.20
CA THR A 364 21.28 -22.02 0.00
C THR A 364 19.92 -22.59 -0.41
N SER A 365 19.21 -23.20 0.52
CA SER A 365 17.86 -23.71 0.29
C SER A 365 16.79 -22.61 0.30
N ARG A 366 17.09 -21.46 0.92
CA ARG A 366 16.16 -20.35 1.15
C ARG A 366 14.92 -20.76 1.97
N GLU A 367 15.09 -21.74 2.89
CA GLU A 367 14.01 -22.20 3.74
C GLU A 367 13.42 -21.04 4.55
N PRO A 368 12.11 -20.73 4.46
CA PRO A 368 11.51 -19.57 5.12
C PRO A 368 11.57 -19.64 6.63
N ALA A 369 11.89 -18.53 7.29
CA ALA A 369 11.99 -18.40 8.74
C ALA A 369 10.78 -17.65 9.35
N GLY A 370 9.55 -18.09 9.04
CA GLY A 370 8.30 -17.45 9.49
C GLY A 370 8.13 -17.41 11.02
N PRO A 371 8.32 -18.52 11.77
CA PRO A 371 8.30 -18.49 13.23
C PRO A 371 9.32 -17.53 13.84
N GLU A 372 10.51 -17.44 13.27
CA GLU A 372 11.58 -16.53 13.68
C GLU A 372 11.16 -15.06 13.40
N ALA A 373 10.56 -14.78 12.26
CA ALA A 373 10.01 -13.44 11.93
C ALA A 373 8.97 -13.01 12.96
N ARG A 374 8.06 -13.89 13.38
CA ARG A 374 7.09 -13.59 14.43
C ARG A 374 7.76 -13.25 15.75
N ARG A 375 8.79 -14.02 16.15
CA ARG A 375 9.58 -13.73 17.38
C ARG A 375 10.25 -12.37 17.29
N ILE A 376 10.88 -12.05 16.14
CA ILE A 376 11.54 -10.75 15.92
C ILE A 376 10.52 -9.61 16.03
N VAL A 377 9.38 -9.70 15.37
CA VAL A 377 8.33 -8.65 15.40
C VAL A 377 7.89 -8.37 16.84
N ASN A 378 7.66 -9.41 17.66
CA ASN A 378 7.26 -9.23 19.05
C ASN A 378 8.41 -8.70 19.94
N ALA A 379 9.64 -9.16 19.72
CA ALA A 379 10.82 -8.68 20.44
C ALA A 379 11.13 -7.20 20.13
N MET A 380 10.99 -6.77 18.86
CA MET A 380 11.09 -5.36 18.46
C MET A 380 10.04 -4.51 19.16
N ARG A 381 8.78 -4.96 19.18
CA ARG A 381 7.68 -4.27 19.90
C ARG A 381 8.01 -4.14 21.40
N GLN A 382 8.53 -5.19 22.04
CA GLN A 382 8.92 -5.13 23.46
C GLN A 382 10.00 -4.08 23.71
N ARG A 383 10.91 -3.84 22.73
CA ARG A 383 11.97 -2.85 22.79
C ARG A 383 11.55 -1.45 22.27
N GLY A 384 10.26 -1.26 22.01
CA GLY A 384 9.73 0.05 21.61
C GLY A 384 9.88 0.39 20.12
N VAL A 385 9.98 -0.62 19.25
CA VAL A 385 9.98 -0.44 17.79
C VAL A 385 8.88 -1.29 17.15
N LEU A 386 8.01 -0.67 16.38
CA LEU A 386 6.89 -1.34 15.72
C LEU A 386 7.22 -1.67 14.27
N ILE A 387 7.19 -2.94 13.94
CA ILE A 387 7.29 -3.48 12.57
C ILE A 387 6.23 -4.56 12.39
N SER A 388 6.08 -5.07 11.17
CA SER A 388 5.24 -6.24 10.88
C SER A 388 5.95 -7.19 9.93
N LYS A 389 5.25 -8.27 9.55
CA LYS A 389 5.70 -9.27 8.58
C LYS A 389 4.70 -9.44 7.46
N ILE A 390 5.17 -9.92 6.31
CA ILE A 390 4.42 -10.15 5.08
C ILE A 390 4.98 -11.34 4.31
N GLY A 391 4.44 -11.59 3.12
CA GLY A 391 4.82 -12.69 2.25
C GLY A 391 4.07 -13.98 2.56
N GLY A 392 4.01 -14.89 1.59
CA GLY A 392 3.26 -16.14 1.69
C GLY A 392 3.66 -17.04 2.85
N ASP A 393 4.93 -16.98 3.26
CA ASP A 393 5.50 -17.75 4.37
C ASP A 393 5.64 -16.93 5.66
N ASP A 394 5.10 -15.70 5.70
CA ASP A 394 5.18 -14.80 6.86
C ASP A 394 6.62 -14.54 7.36
N ASN A 395 7.62 -14.66 6.48
CA ASN A 395 9.05 -14.60 6.81
C ASN A 395 9.72 -13.28 6.40
N ILE A 396 8.98 -12.29 5.92
CA ILE A 396 9.52 -11.03 5.43
C ILE A 396 9.14 -9.90 6.38
N LEU A 397 10.13 -9.29 7.04
CA LEU A 397 9.91 -8.12 7.86
C LEU A 397 9.56 -6.92 6.96
N LYS A 398 8.45 -6.26 7.24
CA LYS A 398 7.97 -5.07 6.53
C LYS A 398 8.28 -3.81 7.32
N ILE A 399 9.04 -2.91 6.72
CA ILE A 399 9.53 -1.67 7.34
C ILE A 399 9.08 -0.51 6.47
N ARG A 400 8.21 0.37 7.01
CA ARG A 400 7.66 1.54 6.31
C ARG A 400 7.23 2.64 7.29
N PRO A 401 8.21 3.33 7.89
CA PRO A 401 7.93 4.41 8.85
C PRO A 401 7.21 5.60 8.18
N PRO A 402 6.57 6.50 8.94
CA PRO A 402 6.16 7.80 8.42
C PRO A 402 7.32 8.57 7.78
N LEU A 403 7.04 9.42 6.78
CA LEU A 403 8.07 10.10 5.98
C LEU A 403 8.99 11.06 6.76
N PRO A 404 8.58 11.70 7.88
CA PRO A 404 9.49 12.53 8.70
C PRO A 404 10.50 11.71 9.54
N PHE A 405 10.72 10.45 9.19
CA PHE A 405 11.74 9.58 9.77
C PHE A 405 13.15 10.16 9.54
N GLN A 406 13.98 10.27 10.60
CA GLN A 406 15.30 10.88 10.56
C GLN A 406 16.41 9.86 10.89
N GLY A 407 17.68 10.31 10.82
CA GLY A 407 18.86 9.46 11.04
C GLY A 407 18.88 8.78 12.40
N GLU A 408 18.57 9.51 13.48
CA GLU A 408 18.50 8.96 14.84
C GLU A 408 17.45 7.86 15.00
N HIS A 409 16.33 7.97 14.27
CA HIS A 409 15.31 6.92 14.25
C HIS A 409 15.83 5.66 13.54
N GLY A 410 16.61 5.85 12.45
CA GLY A 410 17.28 4.77 11.73
C GLY A 410 18.31 4.06 12.60
N GLU A 411 19.12 4.80 13.33
CA GLU A 411 20.10 4.26 14.27
C GLU A 411 19.45 3.44 15.38
N LEU A 412 18.37 3.97 15.98
CA LEU A 412 17.60 3.23 17.00
C LEU A 412 17.00 1.95 16.41
N PHE A 413 16.39 2.03 15.22
CA PHE A 413 15.80 0.86 14.55
C PHE A 413 16.86 -0.22 14.29
N ILE A 414 17.99 0.14 13.68
CA ILE A 414 19.05 -0.80 13.31
C ILE A 414 19.70 -1.42 14.57
N HIS A 415 20.01 -0.59 15.58
CA HIS A 415 20.56 -1.07 16.84
C HIS A 415 19.61 -2.10 17.52
N THR A 416 18.32 -1.78 17.57
CA THR A 416 17.31 -2.67 18.16
C THR A 416 17.19 -3.97 17.37
N LEU A 417 17.15 -3.89 16.03
CA LEU A 417 17.07 -5.08 15.19
C LEU A 417 18.31 -5.95 15.31
N ASP A 418 19.51 -5.36 15.38
CA ASP A 418 20.78 -6.08 15.58
C ASP A 418 20.79 -6.87 16.88
N GLN A 419 20.36 -6.24 17.99
CA GLN A 419 20.22 -6.91 19.28
C GLN A 419 19.25 -8.10 19.22
N VAL A 420 18.08 -7.88 18.64
CA VAL A 420 17.04 -8.95 18.52
C VAL A 420 17.52 -10.10 17.66
N LEU A 421 18.23 -9.83 16.56
CA LEU A 421 18.80 -10.86 15.70
C LEU A 421 19.92 -11.66 16.39
N GLY A 422 20.69 -11.00 17.27
CA GLY A 422 21.77 -11.65 18.04
C GLY A 422 21.26 -12.57 19.17
N GLU A 423 19.97 -12.50 19.50
CA GLU A 423 19.33 -13.32 20.56
C GLU A 423 18.54 -14.54 20.01
N LEU A 424 18.53 -14.73 18.69
CA LEU A 424 17.82 -15.83 18.04
C LEU A 424 18.55 -17.15 18.17
#